data_0845e27576115c986e4ff3d9fa4d7927
#
_entry.id   0845e27576115c986e4ff3d9fa4d7927
#
_cell.length_a   1.000
_cell.length_b   1.000
_cell.length_c   1.000
_cell.angle_alpha   90.00
_cell.angle_beta   90.00
_cell.angle_gamma   90.00
#
_symmetry.space_group_name_H-M   'P 1'
#
loop_
_entity.id
_entity.type
_entity.pdbx_description
1 polymer ?
#
loop_
_entity_poly.entity_id
_entity_poly.type
_entity_poly.pdbx_seq_one_letter_code
_entity_poly.pdbx_strand_id
1 'polypeptide(L)'
;TGDAAKGWKLSRFIPDSRNLDASRPEELEQAMRMDRELHESGRTLTRTFDFVREGVAYERILEGYGPIDVPRYFELRDKVMRLKEFADADGFPEAPSHNDFFPLNFLVSPDGRLDLIDWEYAGMSDVASDFGTMVVCAQLPLDRGDKALEFYFGRTPTERERRHFWSYVVFAGWCWYVWALAKEAEGDDVGEWLLIYYRHAVDHVDWLLADYAEAAEPTTAPSGPAESLSE
;
A
#
# COMPACT_ATOMS: atom_id res chain seq x y z
N THR A 1 -23.62 1.77 16.56
CA THR A 1 -24.34 3.05 16.60
C THR A 1 -23.37 4.20 16.90
N GLY A 2 -23.69 5.42 16.47
CA GLY A 2 -22.87 6.61 16.70
C GLY A 2 -23.72 7.88 16.71
N ASP A 3 -23.09 8.98 17.12
CA ASP A 3 -23.65 10.32 17.08
C ASP A 3 -22.64 11.25 16.40
N ALA A 4 -22.88 11.56 15.12
CA ALA A 4 -21.98 12.36 14.31
C ALA A 4 -21.83 13.81 14.86
N ALA A 5 -22.85 14.35 15.51
CA ALA A 5 -22.78 15.70 16.08
C ALA A 5 -21.86 15.76 17.31
N LYS A 6 -21.71 14.65 18.02
CA LYS A 6 -20.84 14.51 19.19
C LYS A 6 -19.49 13.85 18.87
N GLY A 7 -19.29 13.36 17.65
CA GLY A 7 -18.04 12.73 17.21
C GLY A 7 -17.72 11.40 17.91
N TRP A 8 -18.73 10.67 18.42
CA TRP A 8 -18.50 9.38 19.05
C TRP A 8 -19.23 8.23 18.33
N LYS A 9 -18.67 7.03 18.43
CA LYS A 9 -19.31 5.79 18.02
C LYS A 9 -19.26 4.74 19.13
N LEU A 10 -20.26 3.88 19.16
CA LEU A 10 -20.35 2.71 20.02
C LEU A 10 -20.37 1.46 19.14
N SER A 11 -19.38 0.62 19.29
CA SER A 11 -19.24 -0.66 18.59
C SER A 11 -19.46 -1.82 19.57
N ARG A 12 -19.84 -3.00 19.04
CA ARG A 12 -19.90 -4.21 19.83
C ARG A 12 -18.46 -4.61 20.20
N PHE A 13 -18.25 -4.88 21.48
CA PHE A 13 -17.00 -5.47 21.94
C PHE A 13 -16.91 -6.93 21.49
N ILE A 14 -15.74 -7.35 20.99
CA ILE A 14 -15.46 -8.72 20.58
C ILE A 14 -14.54 -9.33 21.64
N PRO A 15 -15.10 -10.15 22.56
CA PRO A 15 -14.31 -10.70 23.66
C PRO A 15 -13.32 -11.75 23.16
N ASP A 16 -12.22 -11.92 23.91
CA ASP A 16 -11.19 -12.93 23.69
C ASP A 16 -10.56 -12.92 22.29
N SER A 17 -10.71 -11.79 21.55
CA SER A 17 -10.05 -11.60 20.27
C SER A 17 -8.58 -11.19 20.47
N ARG A 18 -7.76 -11.53 19.48
CA ARG A 18 -6.39 -11.06 19.34
C ARG A 18 -6.19 -10.37 18.00
N ASN A 19 -5.10 -9.67 17.83
CA ASN A 19 -4.76 -9.13 16.52
C ASN A 19 -4.31 -10.22 15.54
N LEU A 20 -4.36 -9.90 14.26
CA LEU A 20 -3.88 -10.75 13.18
C LEU A 20 -2.36 -10.95 13.30
N ASP A 21 -1.92 -12.18 13.08
CA ASP A 21 -0.51 -12.54 12.96
C ASP A 21 -0.19 -12.82 11.47
N ALA A 22 0.32 -11.82 10.76
CA ALA A 22 0.65 -11.94 9.35
C ALA A 22 1.82 -12.92 9.08
N SER A 23 2.53 -13.41 10.10
CA SER A 23 3.51 -14.49 9.94
C SER A 23 2.86 -15.85 9.69
N ARG A 24 1.57 -15.99 10.03
CA ARG A 24 0.76 -17.19 9.81
C ARG A 24 0.12 -17.15 8.42
N PRO A 25 0.48 -18.07 7.51
CA PRO A 25 -0.02 -18.04 6.14
C PRO A 25 -1.54 -18.04 6.03
N GLU A 26 -2.22 -18.80 6.89
CA GLU A 26 -3.68 -18.92 6.89
C GLU A 26 -4.39 -17.62 7.30
N GLU A 27 -3.78 -16.82 8.18
CA GLU A 27 -4.35 -15.54 8.59
C GLU A 27 -4.09 -14.46 7.54
N LEU A 28 -2.90 -14.45 6.96
CA LEU A 28 -2.57 -13.57 5.84
C LEU A 28 -3.48 -13.86 4.63
N GLU A 29 -3.69 -15.13 4.30
CA GLU A 29 -4.60 -15.54 3.23
C GLU A 29 -6.03 -15.04 3.49
N GLN A 30 -6.52 -15.21 4.72
CA GLN A 30 -7.86 -14.76 5.08
C GLN A 30 -8.00 -13.23 4.97
N ALA A 31 -6.98 -12.47 5.40
CA ALA A 31 -6.97 -11.02 5.27
C ALA A 31 -6.99 -10.58 3.80
N MET A 32 -6.13 -11.14 2.95
CA MET A 32 -6.05 -10.77 1.55
C MET A 32 -7.30 -11.17 0.75
N ARG A 33 -7.98 -12.26 1.13
CA ARG A 33 -9.30 -12.60 0.57
C ARG A 33 -10.37 -11.60 1.00
N MET A 34 -10.37 -11.19 2.26
CA MET A 34 -11.30 -10.16 2.77
C MET A 34 -11.11 -8.83 2.03
N ASP A 35 -9.88 -8.44 1.75
CA ASP A 35 -9.53 -7.27 0.95
C ASP A 35 -10.15 -7.35 -0.45
N ARG A 36 -9.92 -8.46 -1.14
CA ARG A 36 -10.51 -8.70 -2.45
C ARG A 36 -12.04 -8.67 -2.41
N GLU A 37 -12.67 -9.31 -1.43
CA GLU A 37 -14.13 -9.29 -1.27
C GLU A 37 -14.67 -7.87 -1.04
N LEU A 38 -13.92 -7.03 -0.31
CA LEU A 38 -14.24 -5.62 -0.14
C LEU A 38 -14.20 -4.88 -1.47
N HIS A 39 -13.12 -5.04 -2.24
CA HIS A 39 -12.94 -4.42 -3.54
C HIS A 39 -14.01 -4.86 -4.56
N GLU A 40 -14.38 -6.13 -4.58
CA GLU A 40 -15.38 -6.71 -5.47
C GLU A 40 -16.83 -6.50 -4.98
N SER A 41 -17.04 -5.88 -3.81
CA SER A 41 -18.36 -5.73 -3.19
C SER A 41 -19.35 -4.86 -3.97
N GLY A 42 -18.88 -4.09 -4.95
CA GLY A 42 -19.68 -3.12 -5.70
C GLY A 42 -20.15 -1.91 -4.87
N ARG A 43 -19.63 -1.77 -3.65
CA ARG A 43 -19.93 -0.61 -2.79
C ARG A 43 -19.14 0.60 -3.25
N THR A 44 -19.64 1.79 -2.92
CA THR A 44 -18.95 3.05 -3.14
C THR A 44 -18.88 3.84 -1.86
N LEU A 45 -17.76 4.52 -1.65
CA LEU A 45 -17.54 5.43 -0.54
C LEU A 45 -17.49 6.87 -1.08
N THR A 46 -17.92 7.83 -0.28
CA THR A 46 -17.94 9.25 -0.69
C THR A 46 -16.57 9.92 -0.62
N ARG A 47 -15.69 9.41 0.25
CA ARG A 47 -14.29 9.86 0.36
C ARG A 47 -13.45 9.14 -0.68
N THR A 48 -12.46 9.82 -1.24
CA THR A 48 -11.36 9.22 -1.99
C THR A 48 -10.09 9.29 -1.15
N PHE A 49 -9.22 8.31 -1.29
CA PHE A 49 -7.93 8.29 -0.63
C PHE A 49 -6.83 8.01 -1.66
N ASP A 50 -5.68 8.64 -1.48
CA ASP A 50 -4.49 8.42 -2.30
C ASP A 50 -3.25 8.68 -1.44
N PHE A 51 -2.38 7.70 -1.27
CA PHE A 51 -1.21 7.80 -0.40
C PHE A 51 -0.29 8.96 -0.76
N VAL A 52 -0.04 9.18 -2.04
CA VAL A 52 0.88 10.26 -2.46
C VAL A 52 0.28 11.62 -2.15
N ARG A 53 -1.03 11.79 -2.36
CA ARG A 53 -1.74 13.03 -2.01
C ARG A 53 -1.75 13.26 -0.49
N GLU A 54 -2.01 12.22 0.31
CA GLU A 54 -1.99 12.32 1.78
C GLU A 54 -0.56 12.61 2.28
N GLY A 55 0.46 11.96 1.71
CA GLY A 55 1.85 12.24 2.03
C GLY A 55 2.25 13.69 1.73
N VAL A 56 1.82 14.26 0.60
CA VAL A 56 2.01 15.69 0.30
C VAL A 56 1.26 16.58 1.29
N ALA A 57 0.10 16.15 1.81
CA ALA A 57 -0.60 16.90 2.86
C ALA A 57 0.21 16.90 4.17
N TYR A 58 0.77 15.77 4.57
CA TYR A 58 1.68 15.68 5.73
C TYR A 58 2.98 16.45 5.51
N GLU A 59 3.53 16.47 4.29
CA GLU A 59 4.71 17.29 3.93
C GLU A 59 4.46 18.79 4.23
N ARG A 60 3.29 19.31 3.88
CA ARG A 60 2.90 20.69 4.20
C ARG A 60 2.78 20.96 5.70
N ILE A 61 2.30 19.98 6.47
CA ILE A 61 2.27 20.07 7.93
C ILE A 61 3.71 20.13 8.46
N LEU A 62 4.58 19.24 8.01
CA LEU A 62 6.00 19.21 8.39
C LEU A 62 6.72 20.51 8.05
N GLU A 63 6.51 21.08 6.85
CA GLU A 63 7.05 22.39 6.44
C GLU A 63 6.59 23.54 7.35
N GLY A 64 5.42 23.40 7.97
CA GLY A 64 4.93 24.37 8.97
C GLY A 64 5.80 24.46 10.22
N TYR A 65 6.59 23.43 10.53
CA TYR A 65 7.56 23.40 11.63
C TYR A 65 8.97 23.88 11.24
N GLY A 66 9.26 24.01 9.95
CA GLY A 66 10.53 24.49 9.42
C GLY A 66 10.94 23.79 8.12
N PRO A 67 12.10 24.15 7.57
CA PRO A 67 12.64 23.46 6.40
C PRO A 67 12.83 21.96 6.68
N ILE A 68 12.50 21.12 5.71
CA ILE A 68 12.75 19.67 5.81
C ILE A 68 14.26 19.43 5.60
N ASP A 69 15.00 19.29 6.68
CA ASP A 69 16.45 19.02 6.70
C ASP A 69 16.71 17.53 7.00
N VAL A 70 16.15 16.66 6.16
CA VAL A 70 16.35 15.22 6.25
C VAL A 70 17.18 14.75 5.07
N PRO A 71 18.31 14.04 5.29
CA PRO A 71 19.18 13.60 4.21
C PRO A 71 18.43 12.80 3.16
N ARG A 72 18.60 13.16 1.88
CA ARG A 72 18.00 12.48 0.72
C ARG A 72 16.47 12.48 0.67
N TYR A 73 15.79 13.30 1.47
CA TYR A 73 14.33 13.36 1.50
C TYR A 73 13.75 13.69 0.11
N PHE A 74 14.22 14.78 -0.50
CA PHE A 74 13.71 15.21 -1.80
C PHE A 74 14.09 14.24 -2.94
N GLU A 75 15.22 13.55 -2.84
CA GLU A 75 15.58 12.50 -3.80
C GLU A 75 14.56 11.35 -3.76
N LEU A 76 14.21 10.87 -2.56
CA LEU A 76 13.19 9.84 -2.39
C LEU A 76 11.82 10.33 -2.88
N ARG A 77 11.44 11.54 -2.50
CA ARG A 77 10.19 12.17 -2.92
C ARG A 77 10.05 12.20 -4.44
N ASP A 78 11.07 12.68 -5.14
CA ASP A 78 11.05 12.78 -6.60
C ASP A 78 10.92 11.41 -7.27
N LYS A 79 11.58 10.38 -6.73
CA LYS A 79 11.42 8.98 -7.17
C LYS A 79 10.00 8.48 -6.96
N VAL A 80 9.40 8.76 -5.80
CA VAL A 80 8.01 8.39 -5.49
C VAL A 80 7.03 9.06 -6.46
N MET A 81 7.19 10.36 -6.73
CA MET A 81 6.35 11.08 -7.67
C MET A 81 6.45 10.49 -9.09
N ARG A 82 7.66 10.16 -9.53
CA ARG A 82 7.87 9.51 -10.83
C ARG A 82 7.26 8.11 -10.88
N LEU A 83 7.39 7.32 -9.81
CA LEU A 83 6.78 6.01 -9.72
C LEU A 83 5.25 6.10 -9.79
N LYS A 84 4.67 7.14 -9.15
CA LYS A 84 3.22 7.39 -9.20
C LYS A 84 2.72 7.64 -10.63
N GLU A 85 3.47 8.40 -11.44
CA GLU A 85 3.12 8.61 -12.85
C GLU A 85 3.02 7.28 -13.62
N PHE A 86 3.93 6.35 -13.38
CA PHE A 86 3.90 5.03 -14.00
C PHE A 86 2.72 4.19 -13.50
N ALA A 87 2.50 4.17 -12.18
CA ALA A 87 1.40 3.41 -11.60
C ALA A 87 0.03 3.93 -12.05
N ASP A 88 -0.14 5.26 -12.17
CA ASP A 88 -1.36 5.85 -12.70
C ASP A 88 -1.61 5.47 -14.17
N ALA A 89 -0.54 5.37 -14.97
CA ALA A 89 -0.63 4.95 -16.37
C ALA A 89 -1.02 3.48 -16.54
N ASP A 90 -0.83 2.66 -15.51
CA ASP A 90 -1.34 1.28 -15.51
C ASP A 90 -2.86 1.22 -15.57
N GLY A 91 -3.58 2.21 -15.02
CA GLY A 91 -5.03 2.30 -15.11
C GLY A 91 -5.76 1.17 -14.38
N PHE A 92 -5.27 0.78 -13.19
CA PHE A 92 -6.01 -0.12 -12.31
C PHE A 92 -7.27 0.56 -11.76
N PRO A 93 -8.31 -0.20 -11.41
CA PRO A 93 -9.55 0.39 -10.93
C PRO A 93 -9.43 0.92 -9.49
N GLU A 94 -10.26 1.91 -9.18
CA GLU A 94 -10.54 2.28 -7.80
C GLU A 94 -11.64 1.38 -7.22
N ALA A 95 -11.47 1.02 -5.95
CA ALA A 95 -12.42 0.23 -5.18
C ALA A 95 -12.60 0.80 -3.76
N PRO A 96 -13.67 0.40 -3.04
CA PRO A 96 -13.79 0.73 -1.62
C PRO A 96 -12.67 0.03 -0.85
N SER A 97 -11.77 0.79 -0.28
CA SER A 97 -10.58 0.30 0.42
C SER A 97 -10.54 0.80 1.86
N HIS A 98 -9.87 0.06 2.73
CA HIS A 98 -9.68 0.44 4.12
C HIS A 98 -8.61 1.53 4.29
N ASN A 99 -7.53 1.46 3.49
CA ASN A 99 -6.38 2.35 3.44
C ASN A 99 -5.48 2.37 4.70
N ASP A 100 -5.93 1.72 5.77
CA ASP A 100 -5.15 1.42 6.97
C ASP A 100 -5.28 -0.08 7.29
N PHE A 101 -5.02 -0.91 6.28
CA PHE A 101 -5.16 -2.37 6.31
C PHE A 101 -4.02 -3.02 7.12
N PHE A 102 -3.95 -2.64 8.37
CA PHE A 102 -2.89 -2.88 9.32
C PHE A 102 -3.22 -4.09 10.20
N PRO A 103 -2.28 -5.01 10.49
CA PRO A 103 -2.56 -6.20 11.30
C PRO A 103 -3.24 -5.92 12.64
N LEU A 104 -2.96 -4.77 13.27
CA LEU A 104 -3.60 -4.39 14.53
C LEU A 104 -5.07 -3.96 14.37
N ASN A 105 -5.50 -3.63 13.15
CA ASN A 105 -6.90 -3.31 12.83
C ASN A 105 -7.74 -4.56 12.56
N PHE A 106 -7.13 -5.74 12.65
CA PHE A 106 -7.86 -7.00 12.56
C PHE A 106 -8.04 -7.63 13.94
N LEU A 107 -9.24 -8.14 14.18
CA LEU A 107 -9.58 -8.90 15.37
C LEU A 107 -9.89 -10.34 14.96
N VAL A 108 -9.07 -11.27 15.42
CA VAL A 108 -9.25 -12.70 15.23
C VAL A 108 -9.96 -13.27 16.47
N SER A 109 -11.19 -13.70 16.30
CA SER A 109 -11.99 -14.33 17.34
C SER A 109 -11.53 -15.76 17.62
N PRO A 110 -11.86 -16.36 18.79
CA PRO A 110 -11.45 -17.74 19.13
C PRO A 110 -11.96 -18.80 18.13
N ASP A 111 -13.04 -18.53 17.42
CA ASP A 111 -13.59 -19.38 16.36
C ASP A 111 -12.91 -19.19 15.00
N GLY A 112 -11.89 -18.32 14.93
CA GLY A 112 -11.14 -18.02 13.72
C GLY A 112 -11.78 -16.96 12.82
N ARG A 113 -12.90 -16.35 13.23
CA ARG A 113 -13.51 -15.26 12.46
C ARG A 113 -12.64 -14.02 12.53
N LEU A 114 -12.48 -13.36 11.38
CA LEU A 114 -11.74 -12.13 11.22
C LEU A 114 -12.71 -10.94 11.10
N ASP A 115 -12.54 -9.94 11.94
CA ASP A 115 -13.27 -8.67 11.88
C ASP A 115 -12.25 -7.54 11.62
N LEU A 116 -12.54 -6.64 10.68
CA LEU A 116 -11.72 -5.46 10.36
C LEU A 116 -12.36 -4.23 10.99
N ILE A 117 -11.56 -3.47 11.72
CA ILE A 117 -11.99 -2.29 12.49
C ILE A 117 -11.20 -1.05 12.06
N ASP A 118 -11.60 0.09 12.59
CA ASP A 118 -10.94 1.40 12.43
C ASP A 118 -10.88 1.92 10.99
N TRP A 119 -12.05 2.21 10.45
CA TRP A 119 -12.31 2.64 9.08
C TRP A 119 -12.14 4.16 8.86
N GLU A 120 -11.28 4.82 9.63
CA GLU A 120 -11.16 6.29 9.56
C GLU A 120 -10.52 6.78 8.24
N TYR A 121 -9.65 5.99 7.64
CA TYR A 121 -9.03 6.27 6.34
C TYR A 121 -9.81 5.69 5.15
N ALA A 122 -10.91 4.96 5.41
CA ALA A 122 -11.65 4.30 4.36
C ALA A 122 -12.14 5.27 3.27
N GLY A 123 -11.98 4.85 2.03
CA GLY A 123 -12.33 5.64 0.85
C GLY A 123 -12.23 4.83 -0.43
N MET A 124 -12.68 5.43 -1.54
CA MET A 124 -12.34 4.90 -2.86
C MET A 124 -10.86 5.13 -3.09
N SER A 125 -10.13 4.08 -3.41
CA SER A 125 -8.69 4.07 -3.63
C SER A 125 -8.36 3.02 -4.69
N ASP A 126 -7.16 3.10 -5.25
CA ASP A 126 -6.65 2.03 -6.10
C ASP A 126 -6.65 0.69 -5.35
N VAL A 127 -6.99 -0.38 -6.06
CA VAL A 127 -7.09 -1.75 -5.49
C VAL A 127 -5.79 -2.28 -4.87
N ALA A 128 -4.66 -1.63 -5.10
CA ALA A 128 -3.37 -1.99 -4.50
C ALA A 128 -3.11 -1.32 -3.15
N SER A 129 -4.00 -0.40 -2.72
CA SER A 129 -3.80 0.44 -1.53
C SER A 129 -3.66 -0.39 -0.25
N ASP A 130 -4.59 -1.30 -0.01
CA ASP A 130 -4.64 -2.11 1.21
C ASP A 130 -3.49 -3.12 1.28
N PHE A 131 -3.09 -3.70 0.13
CA PHE A 131 -1.89 -4.50 0.03
C PHE A 131 -0.63 -3.73 0.45
N GLY A 132 -0.48 -2.48 -0.03
CA GLY A 132 0.66 -1.64 0.32
C GLY A 132 0.80 -1.46 1.83
N THR A 133 -0.30 -1.14 2.52
CA THR A 133 -0.33 -0.98 3.98
C THR A 133 -0.03 -2.31 4.69
N MET A 134 -0.62 -3.43 4.23
CA MET A 134 -0.36 -4.74 4.84
C MET A 134 1.11 -5.10 4.78
N VAL A 135 1.78 -4.95 3.63
CA VAL A 135 3.21 -5.28 3.48
C VAL A 135 4.07 -4.41 4.38
N VAL A 136 3.83 -3.09 4.40
CA VAL A 136 4.60 -2.13 5.19
C VAL A 136 4.43 -2.41 6.68
N CYS A 137 3.20 -2.47 7.17
CA CYS A 137 2.92 -2.54 8.60
C CYS A 137 3.15 -3.92 9.21
N ALA A 138 2.98 -4.99 8.42
CA ALA A 138 3.36 -6.34 8.83
C ALA A 138 4.85 -6.65 8.55
N GLN A 139 5.59 -5.71 7.96
CA GLN A 139 7.00 -5.85 7.60
C GLN A 139 7.26 -7.14 6.79
N LEU A 140 6.41 -7.41 5.81
CA LEU A 140 6.52 -8.62 5.01
C LEU A 140 7.75 -8.54 4.10
N PRO A 141 8.64 -9.54 4.11
CA PRO A 141 9.69 -9.65 3.12
C PRO A 141 9.11 -9.93 1.73
N LEU A 142 9.90 -9.74 0.68
CA LEU A 142 9.47 -9.78 -0.71
C LEU A 142 8.70 -11.07 -1.06
N ASP A 143 9.23 -12.23 -0.67
CA ASP A 143 8.61 -13.54 -0.92
C ASP A 143 7.24 -13.69 -0.23
N ARG A 144 7.10 -13.12 0.95
CA ARG A 144 5.83 -13.13 1.70
C ARG A 144 4.82 -12.13 1.12
N GLY A 145 5.28 -10.97 0.65
CA GLY A 145 4.45 -10.02 -0.08
C GLY A 145 3.96 -10.61 -1.40
N ASP A 146 4.84 -11.26 -2.17
CA ASP A 146 4.43 -11.98 -3.38
C ASP A 146 3.41 -13.09 -3.07
N LYS A 147 3.55 -13.78 -1.95
CA LYS A 147 2.56 -14.77 -1.49
C LYS A 147 1.23 -14.12 -1.11
N ALA A 148 1.24 -12.94 -0.47
CA ALA A 148 0.03 -12.19 -0.18
C ALA A 148 -0.71 -11.79 -1.47
N LEU A 149 0.00 -11.42 -2.54
CA LEU A 149 -0.59 -11.18 -3.86
C LEU A 149 -1.24 -12.43 -4.45
N GLU A 150 -0.61 -13.60 -4.32
CA GLU A 150 -1.24 -14.86 -4.76
C GLU A 150 -2.55 -15.12 -4.01
N PHE A 151 -2.60 -14.83 -2.71
CA PHE A 151 -3.83 -14.96 -1.92
C PHE A 151 -4.90 -13.96 -2.36
N TYR A 152 -4.52 -12.70 -2.63
CA TYR A 152 -5.43 -11.68 -3.13
C TYR A 152 -6.02 -12.07 -4.49
N PHE A 153 -5.17 -12.44 -5.47
CA PHE A 153 -5.63 -12.80 -6.82
C PHE A 153 -6.22 -14.21 -6.91
N GLY A 154 -5.97 -15.10 -5.95
CA GLY A 154 -6.32 -16.53 -6.03
C GLY A 154 -5.55 -17.27 -7.12
N ARG A 155 -4.48 -16.67 -7.66
CA ARG A 155 -3.57 -17.19 -8.69
C ARG A 155 -2.25 -16.43 -8.61
N THR A 156 -1.26 -16.91 -9.36
CA THR A 156 -0.04 -16.12 -9.57
C THR A 156 -0.38 -14.81 -10.28
N PRO A 157 0.02 -13.64 -9.74
CA PRO A 157 -0.16 -12.37 -10.42
C PRO A 157 0.68 -12.28 -11.70
N THR A 158 0.24 -11.49 -12.66
CA THR A 158 1.08 -11.09 -13.79
C THR A 158 2.17 -10.13 -13.32
N GLU A 159 3.25 -9.97 -14.10
CA GLU A 159 4.32 -9.01 -13.80
C GLU A 159 3.78 -7.57 -13.67
N ARG A 160 2.80 -7.20 -14.51
CA ARG A 160 2.15 -5.89 -14.42
C ARG A 160 1.38 -5.73 -13.11
N GLU A 161 0.59 -6.72 -12.69
CA GLU A 161 -0.13 -6.70 -11.41
C GLU A 161 0.86 -6.64 -10.24
N ARG A 162 1.89 -7.48 -10.28
CA ARG A 162 2.93 -7.49 -9.25
C ARG A 162 3.61 -6.13 -9.11
N ARG A 163 4.09 -5.57 -10.22
CA ARG A 163 4.76 -4.27 -10.25
C ARG A 163 3.86 -3.15 -9.73
N HIS A 164 2.60 -3.13 -10.17
CA HIS A 164 1.63 -2.14 -9.73
C HIS A 164 1.38 -2.20 -8.21
N PHE A 165 1.08 -3.38 -7.69
CA PHE A 165 0.81 -3.55 -6.27
C PHE A 165 2.03 -3.24 -5.39
N TRP A 166 3.23 -3.63 -5.81
CA TRP A 166 4.46 -3.26 -5.09
C TRP A 166 4.74 -1.76 -5.13
N SER A 167 4.27 -1.03 -6.13
CA SER A 167 4.36 0.44 -6.13
C SER A 167 3.59 1.04 -4.96
N TYR A 168 2.50 0.44 -4.55
CA TYR A 168 1.73 0.88 -3.38
C TYR A 168 2.43 0.59 -2.04
N VAL A 169 3.34 -0.37 -1.99
CA VAL A 169 4.25 -0.52 -0.83
C VAL A 169 5.15 0.71 -0.68
N VAL A 170 5.67 1.22 -1.79
CA VAL A 170 6.47 2.47 -1.80
C VAL A 170 5.61 3.67 -1.39
N PHE A 171 4.40 3.80 -1.94
CA PHE A 171 3.52 4.94 -1.66
C PHE A 171 3.04 4.94 -0.20
N ALA A 172 2.65 3.79 0.34
CA ALA A 172 2.28 3.65 1.75
C ALA A 172 3.49 3.92 2.66
N GLY A 173 4.64 3.33 2.36
CA GLY A 173 5.88 3.58 3.10
C GLY A 173 6.25 5.06 3.12
N TRP A 174 6.22 5.74 1.97
CA TRP A 174 6.54 7.17 1.90
C TRP A 174 5.50 8.04 2.62
N CYS A 175 4.22 7.79 2.43
CA CYS A 175 3.15 8.53 3.09
C CYS A 175 3.28 8.49 4.62
N TRP A 176 3.39 7.29 5.17
CA TRP A 176 3.51 7.11 6.61
C TRP A 176 4.87 7.56 7.15
N TYR A 177 5.93 7.53 6.33
CA TYR A 177 7.21 8.15 6.69
C TYR A 177 7.09 9.66 6.86
N VAL A 178 6.43 10.35 5.94
CA VAL A 178 6.20 11.81 6.04
C VAL A 178 5.28 12.14 7.21
N TRP A 179 4.25 11.32 7.44
CA TRP A 179 3.40 11.43 8.62
C TRP A 179 4.22 11.29 9.92
N ALA A 180 5.09 10.30 10.00
CA ALA A 180 5.94 10.08 11.17
C ALA A 180 6.89 11.27 11.43
N LEU A 181 7.50 11.83 10.36
CA LEU A 181 8.31 13.05 10.49
C LEU A 181 7.49 14.24 11.00
N ALA A 182 6.27 14.41 10.52
CA ALA A 182 5.38 15.47 10.99
C ALA A 182 5.01 15.28 12.47
N LYS A 183 4.75 14.03 12.90
CA LYS A 183 4.45 13.68 14.29
C LYS A 183 5.64 13.95 15.22
N GLU A 184 6.85 13.60 14.82
CA GLU A 184 8.06 13.95 15.59
C GLU A 184 8.27 15.47 15.69
N ALA A 185 7.98 16.22 14.62
CA ALA A 185 8.03 17.67 14.65
C ALA A 185 6.97 18.28 15.58
N GLU A 186 5.82 17.62 15.76
CA GLU A 186 4.79 17.95 16.76
C GLU A 186 5.23 17.64 18.21
N GLY A 187 6.24 16.79 18.38
CA GLY A 187 6.75 16.35 19.68
C GLY A 187 6.25 14.96 20.11
N ASP A 188 5.58 14.25 19.23
CA ASP A 188 5.17 12.87 19.46
C ASP A 188 6.35 11.92 19.20
N ASP A 189 6.45 10.84 19.98
CA ASP A 189 7.41 9.77 19.77
C ASP A 189 6.77 8.66 18.93
N VAL A 190 7.20 8.54 17.67
CA VAL A 190 6.71 7.50 16.76
C VAL A 190 7.56 6.22 16.81
N GLY A 191 8.64 6.22 17.58
CA GLY A 191 9.50 5.06 17.81
C GLY A 191 10.12 4.49 16.53
N GLU A 192 10.10 3.17 16.39
CA GLU A 192 10.70 2.46 15.25
C GLU A 192 9.91 2.60 13.94
N TRP A 193 8.65 3.05 13.98
CA TRP A 193 7.78 3.14 12.81
C TRP A 193 8.35 4.06 11.72
N LEU A 194 9.00 5.16 12.10
CA LEU A 194 9.66 6.04 11.14
C LEU A 194 10.64 5.29 10.24
N LEU A 195 11.49 4.42 10.83
CA LEU A 195 12.46 3.64 10.06
C LEU A 195 11.79 2.52 9.25
N ILE A 196 10.74 1.90 9.77
CA ILE A 196 9.98 0.87 9.07
C ILE A 196 9.40 1.46 7.79
N TYR A 197 8.70 2.58 7.89
CA TYR A 197 8.10 3.26 6.75
C TYR A 197 9.14 3.72 5.73
N TYR A 198 10.21 4.36 6.20
CA TYR A 198 11.31 4.79 5.34
C TYR A 198 11.94 3.65 4.53
N ARG A 199 12.25 2.51 5.19
CA ARG A 199 12.85 1.35 4.54
C ARG A 199 11.98 0.80 3.43
N HIS A 200 10.69 0.61 3.67
CA HIS A 200 9.78 0.10 2.63
C HIS A 200 9.71 1.01 1.39
N ALA A 201 9.82 2.32 1.57
CA ALA A 201 9.90 3.23 0.43
C ALA A 201 11.24 3.13 -0.30
N VAL A 202 12.37 3.19 0.43
CA VAL A 202 13.72 3.24 -0.17
C VAL A 202 14.13 1.91 -0.79
N ASP A 203 13.82 0.79 -0.13
CA ASP A 203 14.28 -0.54 -0.57
C ASP A 203 13.59 -1.00 -1.86
N HIS A 204 12.43 -0.41 -2.19
CA HIS A 204 11.63 -0.86 -3.33
C HIS A 204 11.56 0.12 -4.49
N VAL A 205 11.76 1.43 -4.28
CA VAL A 205 11.51 2.44 -5.33
C VAL A 205 12.42 2.28 -6.55
N ASP A 206 13.69 1.97 -6.36
CA ASP A 206 14.66 1.96 -7.48
C ASP A 206 14.45 0.77 -8.41
N TRP A 207 14.19 -0.43 -7.87
CA TRP A 207 13.94 -1.59 -8.72
C TRP A 207 12.59 -1.49 -9.44
N LEU A 208 11.57 -0.88 -8.82
CA LEU A 208 10.28 -0.65 -9.46
C LEU A 208 10.40 0.34 -10.62
N LEU A 209 11.13 1.44 -10.43
CA LEU A 209 11.40 2.39 -11.52
C LEU A 209 12.14 1.73 -12.68
N ALA A 210 13.11 0.85 -12.39
CA ALA A 210 13.82 0.09 -13.41
C ALA A 210 12.88 -0.88 -14.16
N ASP A 211 12.04 -1.62 -13.43
CA ASP A 211 11.09 -2.58 -14.00
C ASP A 211 10.05 -1.90 -14.90
N TYR A 212 9.54 -0.72 -14.51
CA TYR A 212 8.68 0.09 -15.38
C TYR A 212 9.40 0.58 -16.63
N ALA A 213 10.67 0.98 -16.52
CA ALA A 213 11.46 1.43 -17.66
C ALA A 213 11.70 0.29 -18.67
N GLU A 214 12.04 -0.92 -18.18
CA GLU A 214 12.20 -2.10 -19.01
C GLU A 214 10.90 -2.50 -19.72
N ALA A 215 9.77 -2.45 -19.01
CA ALA A 215 8.47 -2.78 -19.58
C ALA A 215 7.99 -1.76 -20.64
N ALA A 216 8.48 -0.54 -20.60
CA ALA A 216 8.17 0.50 -21.60
C ALA A 216 9.03 0.41 -22.88
N GLU A 217 10.15 -0.33 -22.86
CA GLU A 217 10.97 -0.54 -24.05
C GLU A 217 10.25 -1.46 -25.05
N PRO A 218 10.12 -1.08 -26.33
CA PRO A 218 9.52 -1.96 -27.32
C PRO A 218 10.37 -3.22 -27.46
N THR A 219 9.77 -4.38 -27.29
CA THR A 219 10.40 -5.67 -27.52
C THR A 219 10.93 -5.68 -28.96
N THR A 220 12.22 -5.50 -29.14
CA THR A 220 12.88 -5.68 -30.45
C THR A 220 12.78 -7.14 -30.80
N ALA A 221 11.81 -7.49 -31.66
CA ALA A 221 11.72 -8.84 -32.21
C ALA A 221 13.06 -9.15 -32.90
N PRO A 222 13.62 -10.36 -32.70
CA PRO A 222 14.83 -10.74 -33.40
C PRO A 222 14.53 -10.68 -34.90
N SER A 223 15.28 -9.84 -35.62
CA SER A 223 15.26 -9.79 -37.08
C SER A 223 15.63 -11.19 -37.58
N GLY A 224 14.62 -11.95 -38.05
CA GLY A 224 14.85 -13.22 -38.67
C GLY A 224 15.82 -13.08 -39.82
N PRO A 225 16.64 -14.10 -40.13
CA PRO A 225 17.60 -14.06 -41.22
C PRO A 225 16.85 -13.83 -42.55
N ALA A 226 17.29 -12.83 -43.28
CA ALA A 226 16.82 -12.59 -44.62
C ALA A 226 17.10 -13.84 -45.47
N GLU A 227 16.03 -14.53 -45.91
CA GLU A 227 16.16 -15.58 -46.91
C GLU A 227 16.76 -14.95 -48.20
N SER A 228 18.00 -15.29 -48.50
CA SER A 228 18.59 -14.99 -49.76
C SER A 228 17.96 -15.89 -50.84
N LEU A 229 17.02 -15.34 -51.59
CA LEU A 229 16.60 -15.92 -52.86
C LEU A 229 17.78 -15.72 -53.82
N SER A 230 18.51 -16.83 -54.08
CA SER A 230 19.40 -16.96 -55.21
C SER A 230 18.69 -17.67 -56.35
N GLU A 231 18.70 -17.06 -57.53
CA GLU A 231 18.29 -17.57 -58.80
C GLU A 231 19.03 -18.89 -59.20
#